data_85eec3a877069a73f3a1bb266b5aace9
#
_entry.id   85eec3a877069a73f3a1bb266b5aace9
#
_cell.length_a   1.000
_cell.length_b   1.000
_cell.length_c   1.000
_cell.angle_alpha   90.00
_cell.angle_beta   90.00
_cell.angle_gamma   90.00
#
_symmetry.space_group_name_H-M   'P 1'
#
loop_
_entity.id
_entity.type
_entity.pdbx_description
1 polymer ?
#
loop_
_entity_poly.entity_id
_entity_poly.type
_entity_poly.pdbx_seq_one_letter_code
_entity_poly.pdbx_strand_id
1 'polypeptide(L)'
;ALSLMLLTTACGTEQEAFQLVVCGPYLDEAAVTEYGDTLVPEDSSWEEEQNLSFEVMALSMGSEKLDPMIYSTSVMKLTVMSAAGDIDLWISDLENAASFGRNGAFCDLSQLSTEEELAPYTQRLITFQLTDEEGNLLEEETPPCGIELTSMEQFSDIYGDKPCGVFISSTSFHTETAKEALLSIAAGEAL
;
A
#
# COMPACT_ATOMS: atom_id res chain seq x y z
N ALA A 1 -39.10 -40.85 19.59
CA ALA A 1 -38.66 -40.21 18.32
C ALA A 1 -37.85 -38.97 18.67
N LEU A 2 -36.53 -39.09 18.58
CA LEU A 2 -35.59 -37.98 18.87
C LEU A 2 -35.31 -37.30 17.54
N SER A 3 -35.85 -36.09 17.36
CA SER A 3 -35.60 -35.30 16.15
C SER A 3 -34.25 -34.58 16.31
N LEU A 4 -33.26 -35.03 15.55
CA LEU A 4 -31.93 -34.39 15.47
C LEU A 4 -32.04 -33.20 14.52
N MET A 5 -32.14 -31.99 15.09
CA MET A 5 -31.97 -30.77 14.31
C MET A 5 -30.52 -30.65 13.89
N LEU A 6 -30.24 -30.87 12.60
CA LEU A 6 -28.99 -30.42 11.96
C LEU A 6 -29.00 -28.89 11.93
N LEU A 7 -28.23 -28.27 12.79
CA LEU A 7 -27.79 -26.88 12.62
C LEU A 7 -26.80 -26.87 11.45
N THR A 8 -27.26 -26.53 10.28
CA THR A 8 -26.39 -26.09 9.18
C THR A 8 -25.87 -24.71 9.58
N THR A 9 -24.68 -24.66 10.17
CA THR A 9 -23.89 -23.42 10.17
C THR A 9 -23.59 -23.12 8.70
N ALA A 10 -24.28 -22.13 8.15
CA ALA A 10 -23.83 -21.47 6.94
C ALA A 10 -22.51 -20.77 7.31
N CYS A 11 -21.37 -21.42 7.06
CA CYS A 11 -20.11 -20.75 6.86
C CYS A 11 -20.32 -19.91 5.58
N GLY A 12 -20.70 -18.65 5.72
CA GLY A 12 -20.38 -17.67 4.71
C GLY A 12 -18.85 -17.68 4.65
N THR A 13 -18.28 -18.05 3.52
CA THR A 13 -16.87 -17.78 3.26
C THR A 13 -16.75 -16.27 3.29
N GLU A 14 -16.18 -15.68 4.35
CA GLU A 14 -15.77 -14.29 4.33
C GLU A 14 -14.83 -14.19 3.14
N GLN A 15 -15.16 -13.27 2.22
CA GLN A 15 -14.30 -12.98 1.08
C GLN A 15 -13.00 -12.40 1.64
N GLU A 16 -11.88 -12.88 1.15
CA GLU A 16 -10.57 -12.38 1.56
C GLU A 16 -10.43 -10.93 1.10
N ALA A 17 -9.83 -10.06 1.92
CA ALA A 17 -9.72 -8.64 1.62
C ALA A 17 -8.38 -8.33 0.96
N PHE A 18 -8.43 -7.50 -0.08
CA PHE A 18 -7.26 -6.82 -0.64
C PHE A 18 -7.16 -5.43 0.00
N GLN A 19 -6.11 -5.23 0.77
CA GLN A 19 -5.96 -4.04 1.59
C GLN A 19 -5.00 -3.03 0.98
N LEU A 20 -5.51 -1.85 0.61
CA LEU A 20 -4.73 -0.67 0.31
C LEU A 20 -4.61 0.21 1.56
N VAL A 21 -3.40 0.48 2.01
CA VAL A 21 -3.13 1.44 3.08
C VAL A 21 -2.59 2.74 2.49
N VAL A 22 -3.28 3.83 2.74
CA VAL A 22 -2.81 5.19 2.43
C VAL A 22 -2.34 5.83 3.72
N CYS A 23 -1.05 6.13 3.84
CA CYS A 23 -0.48 6.68 5.06
C CYS A 23 0.36 7.94 4.80
N GLY A 24 0.37 8.84 5.76
CA GLY A 24 1.09 10.10 5.70
C GLY A 24 0.99 10.87 7.01
N PRO A 25 1.70 12.00 7.17
CA PRO A 25 1.72 12.72 8.44
C PRO A 25 0.34 13.22 8.88
N TYR A 26 -0.38 13.84 7.95
CA TYR A 26 -1.73 14.38 8.19
C TYR A 26 -2.53 14.17 6.90
N LEU A 27 -3.46 13.24 6.92
CA LEU A 27 -4.30 12.90 5.77
C LEU A 27 -5.71 13.44 5.95
N ASP A 28 -6.32 13.87 4.86
CA ASP A 28 -7.77 14.02 4.78
C ASP A 28 -8.38 12.64 4.48
N GLU A 29 -9.02 12.05 5.48
CA GLU A 29 -9.64 10.73 5.36
C GLU A 29 -10.76 10.72 4.30
N ALA A 30 -11.44 11.85 4.08
CA ALA A 30 -12.48 11.95 3.06
C ALA A 30 -11.87 11.91 1.65
N ALA A 31 -10.75 12.60 1.43
CA ALA A 31 -10.01 12.55 0.15
C ALA A 31 -9.47 11.14 -0.13
N VAL A 32 -8.98 10.44 0.89
CA VAL A 32 -8.53 9.05 0.75
C VAL A 32 -9.69 8.11 0.40
N THR A 33 -10.85 8.27 1.03
CA THR A 33 -12.04 7.48 0.72
C THR A 33 -12.52 7.73 -0.70
N GLU A 34 -12.63 9.00 -1.10
CA GLU A 34 -13.01 9.39 -2.47
C GLU A 34 -12.04 8.80 -3.51
N TYR A 35 -10.74 8.83 -3.21
CA TYR A 35 -9.75 8.20 -4.08
C TYR A 35 -9.96 6.68 -4.18
N GLY A 36 -10.22 6.00 -3.06
CA GLY A 36 -10.55 4.57 -3.04
C GLY A 36 -11.74 4.22 -3.93
N ASP A 37 -12.81 5.01 -3.87
CA ASP A 37 -14.00 4.84 -4.69
C ASP A 37 -13.71 5.04 -6.20
N THR A 38 -12.67 5.82 -6.55
CA THR A 38 -12.25 5.95 -7.95
C THR A 38 -11.44 4.77 -8.46
N LEU A 39 -10.77 4.03 -7.57
CA LEU A 39 -9.98 2.85 -7.94
C LEU A 39 -10.86 1.65 -8.27
N VAL A 40 -11.88 1.40 -7.48
CA VAL A 40 -12.87 0.32 -7.72
C VAL A 40 -14.27 0.94 -7.73
N PRO A 41 -14.72 1.49 -8.89
CA PRO A 41 -16.05 2.04 -9.04
C PRO A 41 -17.16 1.00 -8.75
N GLU A 42 -18.34 1.46 -8.32
CA GLU A 42 -19.49 0.59 -7.98
C GLU A 42 -19.91 -0.38 -9.08
N ASP A 43 -19.64 -0.06 -10.37
CA ASP A 43 -19.92 -0.88 -11.54
C ASP A 43 -18.72 -1.69 -12.03
N SER A 44 -17.60 -1.67 -11.28
CA SER A 44 -16.41 -2.49 -11.57
C SER A 44 -16.69 -3.97 -11.29
N SER A 45 -16.13 -4.85 -12.14
CA SER A 45 -16.13 -6.30 -11.91
C SER A 45 -14.91 -6.79 -11.13
N TRP A 46 -14.02 -5.88 -10.72
CA TRP A 46 -12.72 -6.23 -10.13
C TRP A 46 -12.82 -7.18 -8.93
N GLU A 47 -13.71 -6.90 -7.98
CA GLU A 47 -13.88 -7.76 -6.80
C GLU A 47 -14.37 -9.17 -7.15
N GLU A 48 -15.25 -9.30 -8.17
CA GLU A 48 -15.72 -10.59 -8.65
C GLU A 48 -14.61 -11.35 -9.39
N GLU A 49 -13.83 -10.67 -10.23
CA GLU A 49 -12.73 -11.25 -11.01
C GLU A 49 -11.58 -11.70 -10.12
N GLN A 50 -11.22 -10.91 -9.12
CA GLN A 50 -10.17 -11.24 -8.14
C GLN A 50 -10.67 -12.19 -7.05
N ASN A 51 -11.98 -12.30 -6.84
CA ASN A 51 -12.61 -12.96 -5.69
C ASN A 51 -12.11 -12.41 -4.34
N LEU A 52 -11.87 -11.09 -4.28
CA LEU A 52 -11.39 -10.33 -3.14
C LEU A 52 -12.33 -9.15 -2.88
N SER A 53 -12.49 -8.73 -1.63
CA SER A 53 -13.08 -7.43 -1.33
C SER A 53 -11.97 -6.36 -1.36
N PHE A 54 -12.25 -5.18 -1.93
CA PHE A 54 -11.29 -4.08 -1.95
C PHE A 54 -11.51 -3.17 -0.75
N GLU A 55 -10.49 -3.01 0.08
CA GLU A 55 -10.56 -2.18 1.27
C GLU A 55 -9.48 -1.10 1.25
N VAL A 56 -9.86 0.14 1.57
CA VAL A 56 -8.93 1.27 1.69
C VAL A 56 -8.90 1.76 3.13
N MET A 57 -7.70 1.85 3.68
CA MET A 57 -7.48 2.39 5.02
C MET A 57 -6.64 3.65 4.95
N ALA A 58 -7.17 4.77 5.44
CA ALA A 58 -6.41 5.98 5.71
C ALA A 58 -5.73 5.89 7.09
N LEU A 59 -4.44 6.20 7.16
CA LEU A 59 -3.70 6.26 8.41
C LEU A 59 -2.89 7.55 8.53
N SER A 60 -3.41 8.52 9.29
CA SER A 60 -2.66 9.70 9.69
C SER A 60 -1.61 9.32 10.72
N MET A 61 -0.34 9.41 10.33
CA MET A 61 0.79 9.00 11.18
C MET A 61 1.22 10.08 12.18
N GLY A 62 0.78 11.34 11.98
CA GLY A 62 1.33 12.46 12.71
C GLY A 62 2.77 12.77 12.27
N SER A 63 3.45 13.53 13.09
CA SER A 63 4.86 13.91 12.86
C SER A 63 5.72 13.41 14.00
N GLU A 64 6.84 12.74 13.70
CA GLU A 64 7.79 12.29 14.72
C GLU A 64 8.22 13.41 15.68
N LYS A 65 8.34 14.65 15.17
CA LYS A 65 8.78 15.81 15.94
C LYS A 65 7.66 16.49 16.72
N LEU A 66 6.45 16.56 16.14
CA LEU A 66 5.31 17.30 16.70
C LEU A 66 4.40 16.40 17.54
N ASP A 67 4.18 15.17 17.08
CA ASP A 67 3.25 14.21 17.67
C ASP A 67 3.91 12.82 17.85
N PRO A 68 5.02 12.71 18.59
CA PRO A 68 5.85 11.50 18.64
C PRO A 68 5.07 10.26 19.13
N MET A 69 4.05 10.44 19.97
CA MET A 69 3.23 9.34 20.46
C MET A 69 2.31 8.80 19.38
N ILE A 70 1.66 9.67 18.60
CA ILE A 70 0.83 9.27 17.47
C ILE A 70 1.70 8.59 16.42
N TYR A 71 2.83 9.19 16.09
CA TYR A 71 3.78 8.64 15.13
C TYR A 71 4.23 7.22 15.53
N SER A 72 4.73 7.04 16.75
CA SER A 72 5.21 5.72 17.19
C SER A 72 4.10 4.66 17.22
N THR A 73 2.88 5.04 17.61
CA THR A 73 1.73 4.13 17.61
C THR A 73 1.35 3.73 16.18
N SER A 74 1.37 4.68 15.24
CA SER A 74 1.06 4.42 13.83
C SER A 74 2.12 3.54 13.16
N VAL A 75 3.41 3.79 13.42
CA VAL A 75 4.51 2.92 12.96
C VAL A 75 4.34 1.51 13.50
N MET A 76 4.03 1.36 14.80
CA MET A 76 3.78 0.05 15.40
C MET A 76 2.60 -0.67 14.74
N LYS A 77 1.48 0.04 14.51
CA LYS A 77 0.31 -0.52 13.82
C LYS A 77 0.68 -1.02 12.43
N LEU A 78 1.33 -0.20 11.60
CA LEU A 78 1.76 -0.59 10.26
C LEU A 78 2.72 -1.78 10.29
N THR A 79 3.67 -1.80 11.22
CA THR A 79 4.63 -2.90 11.38
C THR A 79 3.90 -4.22 11.68
N VAL A 80 2.92 -4.18 12.59
CA VAL A 80 2.14 -5.39 12.95
C VAL A 80 1.29 -5.86 11.77
N MET A 81 0.58 -4.96 11.10
CA MET A 81 -0.24 -5.29 9.93
C MET A 81 0.62 -5.85 8.78
N SER A 82 1.75 -5.19 8.48
CA SER A 82 2.68 -5.69 7.47
C SER A 82 3.20 -7.08 7.82
N ALA A 83 3.63 -7.30 9.06
CA ALA A 83 4.13 -8.62 9.49
C ALA A 83 3.05 -9.72 9.48
N ALA A 84 1.78 -9.36 9.63
CA ALA A 84 0.64 -10.27 9.53
C ALA A 84 0.24 -10.59 8.07
N GLY A 85 0.72 -9.80 7.09
CA GLY A 85 0.29 -9.90 5.70
C GLY A 85 -1.04 -9.19 5.42
N ASP A 86 -1.48 -8.33 6.35
CA ASP A 86 -2.76 -7.60 6.25
C ASP A 86 -2.67 -6.35 5.35
N ILE A 87 -1.57 -6.13 4.66
CA ILE A 87 -1.40 -5.01 3.73
C ILE A 87 -0.89 -5.56 2.41
N ASP A 88 -1.60 -5.26 1.33
CA ASP A 88 -1.19 -5.64 -0.03
C ASP A 88 -0.47 -4.49 -0.73
N LEU A 89 -1.06 -3.30 -0.68
CA LEU A 89 -0.49 -2.09 -1.25
C LEU A 89 -0.36 -0.98 -0.20
N TRP A 90 0.67 -0.16 -0.40
CA TRP A 90 0.87 1.09 0.34
C TRP A 90 0.90 2.27 -0.63
N ILE A 91 0.24 3.36 -0.26
CA ILE A 91 0.53 4.68 -0.79
C ILE A 91 1.01 5.53 0.37
N SER A 92 2.20 6.11 0.26
CA SER A 92 2.83 6.86 1.35
C SER A 92 3.65 8.03 0.83
N ASP A 93 3.78 9.08 1.63
CA ASP A 93 4.85 10.04 1.41
C ASP A 93 6.22 9.37 1.54
N LEU A 94 7.21 9.86 0.77
CA LEU A 94 8.51 9.20 0.67
C LEU A 94 9.33 9.28 1.97
N GLU A 95 9.08 10.27 2.84
CA GLU A 95 9.78 10.41 4.12
C GLU A 95 9.43 9.23 5.05
N ASN A 96 8.13 8.93 5.18
CA ASN A 96 7.66 7.78 5.96
C ASN A 96 7.99 6.45 5.29
N ALA A 97 7.77 6.34 3.97
CA ALA A 97 8.07 5.12 3.21
C ALA A 97 9.55 4.69 3.31
N ALA A 98 10.47 5.65 3.38
CA ALA A 98 11.90 5.35 3.45
C ALA A 98 12.29 4.47 4.66
N SER A 99 11.67 4.68 5.81
CA SER A 99 11.93 3.86 7.00
C SER A 99 11.52 2.40 6.79
N PHE A 100 10.34 2.19 6.19
CA PHE A 100 9.83 0.85 5.90
C PHE A 100 10.60 0.19 4.75
N GLY A 101 10.90 0.91 3.68
CA GLY A 101 11.63 0.42 2.52
C GLY A 101 13.04 -0.07 2.87
N ARG A 102 13.79 0.69 3.67
CA ARG A 102 15.12 0.29 4.17
C ARG A 102 15.11 -1.01 4.98
N ASN A 103 13.99 -1.29 5.63
CA ASN A 103 13.80 -2.50 6.42
C ASN A 103 13.15 -3.65 5.64
N GLY A 104 13.03 -3.55 4.31
CA GLY A 104 12.55 -4.61 3.45
C GLY A 104 11.03 -4.83 3.49
N ALA A 105 10.26 -3.82 3.88
CA ALA A 105 8.80 -3.91 3.90
C ALA A 105 8.18 -3.94 2.49
N PHE A 106 8.92 -3.57 1.46
CA PHE A 106 8.42 -3.49 0.09
C PHE A 106 9.10 -4.51 -0.82
N CYS A 107 8.36 -5.01 -1.80
CA CYS A 107 8.87 -5.92 -2.80
C CYS A 107 9.90 -5.25 -3.74
N ASP A 108 10.85 -6.03 -4.21
CA ASP A 108 11.72 -5.67 -5.32
C ASP A 108 10.95 -5.79 -6.65
N LEU A 109 10.59 -4.64 -7.24
CA LEU A 109 9.82 -4.59 -8.49
C LEU A 109 10.57 -5.21 -9.67
N SER A 110 11.90 -5.23 -9.65
CA SER A 110 12.68 -5.85 -10.73
C SER A 110 12.58 -7.38 -10.75
N GLN A 111 12.12 -7.99 -9.65
CA GLN A 111 11.85 -9.42 -9.57
C GLN A 111 10.39 -9.78 -9.85
N LEU A 112 9.47 -8.84 -9.64
CA LEU A 112 8.04 -9.06 -9.85
C LEU A 112 7.57 -8.69 -11.26
N SER A 113 8.25 -7.74 -11.89
CA SER A 113 7.83 -7.16 -13.16
C SER A 113 8.93 -7.32 -14.20
N THR A 114 8.52 -7.41 -15.45
CA THR A 114 9.44 -7.41 -16.59
C THR A 114 10.00 -6.02 -16.87
N GLU A 115 11.13 -5.93 -17.58
CA GLU A 115 11.67 -4.64 -18.03
C GLU A 115 10.67 -3.86 -18.90
N GLU A 116 9.84 -4.56 -19.69
CA GLU A 116 8.83 -3.94 -20.54
C GLU A 116 7.70 -3.30 -19.72
N GLU A 117 7.23 -3.96 -18.64
CA GLU A 117 6.23 -3.42 -17.73
C GLU A 117 6.75 -2.19 -16.96
N LEU A 118 8.02 -2.17 -16.58
CA LEU A 118 8.63 -1.07 -15.83
C LEU A 118 9.16 0.07 -16.73
N ALA A 119 9.31 -0.15 -18.04
CA ALA A 119 9.88 0.85 -18.96
C ALA A 119 9.17 2.22 -18.91
N PRO A 120 7.81 2.32 -18.83
CA PRO A 120 7.11 3.60 -18.71
C PRO A 120 7.43 4.36 -17.42
N TYR A 121 7.88 3.67 -16.38
CA TYR A 121 8.08 4.20 -15.04
C TYR A 121 9.55 4.38 -14.65
N THR A 122 10.51 4.11 -15.55
CA THR A 122 11.95 4.09 -15.24
C THR A 122 12.45 5.34 -14.51
N GLN A 123 11.91 6.54 -14.83
CA GLN A 123 12.27 7.79 -14.16
C GLN A 123 11.51 8.06 -12.87
N ARG A 124 10.52 7.23 -12.57
CA ARG A 124 9.64 7.31 -11.40
C ARG A 124 9.86 6.14 -10.43
N LEU A 125 10.80 5.23 -10.74
CA LEU A 125 11.15 4.14 -9.84
C LEU A 125 11.78 4.69 -8.57
N ILE A 126 11.32 4.19 -7.42
CA ILE A 126 11.78 4.62 -6.11
C ILE A 126 12.78 3.60 -5.56
N THR A 127 13.93 4.10 -5.15
CA THR A 127 14.92 3.42 -4.32
C THR A 127 15.15 4.21 -3.04
N PHE A 128 15.64 3.59 -1.99
CA PHE A 128 15.99 4.27 -0.74
C PHE A 128 17.44 3.97 -0.39
N GLN A 129 18.23 5.01 -0.07
CA GLN A 129 19.57 4.80 0.46
C GLN A 129 19.50 3.97 1.74
N LEU A 130 20.36 2.96 1.86
CA LEU A 130 20.47 2.18 3.07
C LEU A 130 21.12 3.00 4.21
N THR A 131 21.02 2.51 5.42
CA THR A 131 21.66 3.12 6.60
C THR A 131 22.56 2.11 7.29
N ASP A 132 23.65 2.59 7.90
CA ASP A 132 24.46 1.79 8.81
C ASP A 132 23.77 1.62 10.18
N GLU A 133 24.41 0.90 11.09
CA GLU A 133 23.91 0.65 12.45
C GLU A 133 23.76 1.95 13.28
N GLU A 134 24.44 3.03 12.89
CA GLU A 134 24.43 4.33 13.54
C GLU A 134 23.37 5.27 12.91
N GLY A 135 22.72 4.83 11.81
CA GLY A 135 21.68 5.59 11.10
C GLY A 135 22.23 6.54 10.03
N ASN A 136 23.53 6.47 9.68
CA ASN A 136 24.09 7.27 8.60
C ASN A 136 23.73 6.66 7.25
N LEU A 137 23.44 7.52 6.25
CA LEU A 137 23.14 7.08 4.89
C LEU A 137 24.39 6.50 4.24
N LEU A 138 24.21 5.36 3.59
CA LEU A 138 25.21 4.68 2.77
C LEU A 138 25.10 5.10 1.30
N GLU A 139 26.13 4.78 0.50
CA GLU A 139 26.04 4.91 -0.97
C GLU A 139 25.15 3.81 -1.60
N GLU A 140 24.91 2.73 -0.88
CA GLU A 140 24.08 1.61 -1.30
C GLU A 140 22.60 1.96 -1.17
N GLU A 141 21.80 1.47 -2.15
CA GLU A 141 20.36 1.69 -2.19
C GLU A 141 19.62 0.36 -2.18
N THR A 142 18.33 0.41 -1.83
CA THR A 142 17.42 -0.73 -2.04
C THR A 142 17.27 -0.99 -3.54
N PRO A 143 16.86 -2.19 -3.97
CA PRO A 143 16.29 -2.38 -5.31
C PRO A 143 15.12 -1.40 -5.55
N PRO A 144 14.70 -1.19 -6.82
CA PRO A 144 13.48 -0.46 -7.11
C PRO A 144 12.28 -1.11 -6.38
N CYS A 145 11.66 -0.37 -5.47
CA CYS A 145 10.64 -0.93 -4.59
C CYS A 145 9.29 -0.19 -4.65
N GLY A 146 9.18 0.85 -5.48
CA GLY A 146 7.95 1.60 -5.65
C GLY A 146 7.97 2.47 -6.90
N ILE A 147 6.82 3.10 -7.18
CA ILE A 147 6.65 4.06 -8.27
C ILE A 147 6.15 5.39 -7.70
N GLU A 148 6.80 6.49 -8.09
CA GLU A 148 6.45 7.84 -7.66
C GLU A 148 5.13 8.31 -8.27
N LEU A 149 4.29 8.95 -7.45
CA LEU A 149 2.96 9.44 -7.81
C LEU A 149 2.83 10.98 -7.71
N THR A 150 3.86 11.67 -7.26
CA THR A 150 3.84 13.11 -6.90
C THR A 150 3.30 14.02 -8.01
N SER A 151 3.54 13.69 -9.28
CA SER A 151 3.08 14.48 -10.42
C SER A 151 1.63 14.28 -10.82
N MET A 152 0.91 13.37 -10.13
CA MET A 152 -0.47 13.01 -10.44
C MET A 152 -1.43 13.87 -9.60
N GLU A 153 -2.38 14.53 -10.26
CA GLU A 153 -3.28 15.53 -9.65
C GLU A 153 -4.08 14.96 -8.46
N GLN A 154 -4.53 13.70 -8.57
CA GLN A 154 -5.31 13.03 -7.54
C GLN A 154 -4.58 12.88 -6.19
N PHE A 155 -3.25 12.95 -6.18
CA PHE A 155 -2.46 12.86 -4.93
C PHE A 155 -2.16 14.23 -4.32
N SER A 156 -2.39 15.33 -5.03
CA SER A 156 -2.22 16.67 -4.49
C SER A 156 -3.21 16.98 -3.36
N ASP A 157 -4.42 16.42 -3.42
CA ASP A 157 -5.44 16.59 -2.40
C ASP A 157 -5.13 15.77 -1.12
N ILE A 158 -4.40 14.67 -1.29
CA ILE A 158 -4.03 13.77 -0.19
C ILE A 158 -2.70 14.21 0.46
N TYR A 159 -1.69 14.55 -0.35
CA TYR A 159 -0.32 14.80 0.12
C TYR A 159 0.15 16.25 -0.05
N GLY A 160 -0.60 17.11 -0.75
CA GLY A 160 -0.14 18.43 -1.15
C GLY A 160 1.07 18.36 -2.05
N ASP A 161 2.11 19.13 -1.72
CA ASP A 161 3.38 19.15 -2.46
C ASP A 161 4.39 18.08 -2.01
N LYS A 162 3.99 17.16 -1.10
CA LYS A 162 4.90 16.13 -0.59
C LYS A 162 5.10 15.02 -1.61
N PRO A 163 6.36 14.62 -1.86
CA PRO A 163 6.61 13.45 -2.68
C PRO A 163 5.96 12.19 -2.08
N CYS A 164 5.25 11.45 -2.92
CA CYS A 164 4.58 10.22 -2.53
C CYS A 164 4.77 9.12 -3.58
N GLY A 165 4.52 7.89 -3.19
CA GLY A 165 4.66 6.73 -4.06
C GLY A 165 3.78 5.56 -3.64
N VAL A 166 3.64 4.60 -4.56
CA VAL A 166 2.92 3.34 -4.36
C VAL A 166 3.92 2.19 -4.27
N PHE A 167 3.66 1.25 -3.35
CA PHE A 167 4.55 0.15 -3.01
C PHE A 167 3.75 -1.14 -2.79
N ILE A 168 4.32 -2.29 -3.15
CA ILE A 168 3.77 -3.62 -2.83
C ILE A 168 4.37 -4.08 -1.51
N SER A 169 3.53 -4.54 -0.57
CA SER A 169 4.01 -5.13 0.68
C SER A 169 4.78 -6.42 0.40
N SER A 170 5.98 -6.57 1.00
CA SER A 170 6.79 -7.78 0.85
C SER A 170 6.17 -9.02 1.50
N THR A 171 5.13 -8.83 2.30
CA THR A 171 4.40 -9.88 3.02
C THR A 171 2.98 -10.09 2.47
N SER A 172 2.61 -9.40 1.38
CA SER A 172 1.31 -9.58 0.73
C SER A 172 1.08 -11.02 0.29
N PHE A 173 -0.11 -11.53 0.55
CA PHE A 173 -0.57 -12.82 0.02
C PHE A 173 -1.11 -12.72 -1.42
N HIS A 174 -1.37 -11.49 -1.91
CA HIS A 174 -1.96 -11.20 -3.21
C HIS A 174 -0.96 -10.47 -4.13
N THR A 175 0.31 -10.90 -4.16
CA THR A 175 1.41 -10.17 -4.82
C THR A 175 1.17 -9.90 -6.30
N GLU A 176 0.57 -10.84 -7.06
CA GLU A 176 0.28 -10.63 -8.49
C GLU A 176 -0.83 -9.59 -8.68
N THR A 177 -1.93 -9.69 -7.93
CA THR A 177 -3.01 -8.69 -7.93
C THR A 177 -2.47 -7.32 -7.50
N ALA A 178 -1.59 -7.28 -6.49
CA ALA A 178 -0.95 -6.06 -6.02
C ALA A 178 -0.03 -5.43 -7.08
N LYS A 179 0.65 -6.25 -7.89
CA LYS A 179 1.44 -5.77 -9.02
C LYS A 179 0.56 -5.11 -10.09
N GLU A 180 -0.53 -5.77 -10.49
CA GLU A 180 -1.49 -5.23 -11.45
C GLU A 180 -2.08 -3.91 -10.95
N ALA A 181 -2.53 -3.88 -9.70
CA ALA A 181 -3.07 -2.68 -9.08
C ALA A 181 -2.03 -1.55 -8.96
N LEU A 182 -0.77 -1.85 -8.61
CA LEU A 182 0.32 -0.86 -8.57
C LEU A 182 0.52 -0.21 -9.94
N LEU A 183 0.54 -1.00 -11.02
CA LEU A 183 0.74 -0.50 -12.38
C LEU A 183 -0.45 0.35 -12.85
N SER A 184 -1.69 -0.05 -12.56
CA SER A 184 -2.90 0.74 -12.86
C SER A 184 -2.90 2.06 -12.11
N ILE A 185 -2.62 2.06 -10.81
CA ILE A 185 -2.48 3.28 -10.00
C ILE A 185 -1.40 4.21 -10.58
N ALA A 186 -0.24 3.67 -10.93
CA ALA A 186 0.86 4.45 -11.49
C ALA A 186 0.57 5.00 -12.90
N ALA A 187 -0.34 4.37 -13.64
CA ALA A 187 -0.87 4.85 -14.92
C ALA A 187 -1.99 5.88 -14.75
N GLY A 188 -2.60 5.98 -13.57
CA GLY A 188 -3.78 6.82 -13.30
C GLY A 188 -5.09 6.17 -13.76
N GLU A 189 -5.13 4.86 -13.78
CA GLU A 189 -6.26 4.04 -14.21
C GLU A 189 -6.97 3.42 -13.00
N ALA A 190 -8.25 3.11 -13.14
CA ALA A 190 -9.02 2.30 -12.19
C ALA A 190 -8.56 0.82 -12.26
N LEU A 191 -8.91 0.06 -11.22
CA LEU A 191 -8.64 -1.38 -11.12
C LEU A 191 -9.69 -2.21 -11.83
#